data_572c0a5586682ace21149e38d57843ac
#
_entry.id   572c0a5586682ace21149e38d57843ac
#
_cell.length_a   1.000
_cell.length_b   1.000
_cell.length_c   1.000
_cell.angle_alpha   90.00
_cell.angle_beta   90.00
_cell.angle_gamma   90.00
#
_symmetry.space_group_name_H-M   'P 1'
#
loop_
_entity.id
_entity.type
_entity.pdbx_description
1 polymer ?
#
loop_
_entity_poly.entity_id
_entity_poly.type
_entity_poly.pdbx_seq_one_letter_code
_entity_poly.pdbx_strand_id
1 'polypeptide(L)'
;MKTDNIFFTPEAFEDYRYWQSEDKKTLKRINALIDDILRNGNEGIGKPELLKNNFAGFYSRRIDDKNRLIYRIEKDIVIIIACRTHYKDK
;
A
#
# COMPACT_ATOMS: atom_id res chain seq x y z
N MET A 1 -14.89 -1.58 7.03
CA MET A 1 -15.01 -1.06 5.66
C MET A 1 -14.88 -2.21 4.69
N LYS A 2 -15.64 -2.18 3.62
CA LYS A 2 -15.51 -3.18 2.58
C LYS A 2 -15.76 -2.53 1.23
N THR A 3 -14.79 -2.57 0.34
CA THR A 3 -14.91 -1.97 -0.98
C THR A 3 -14.13 -2.79 -2.00
N ASP A 4 -14.52 -2.66 -3.26
CA ASP A 4 -13.79 -3.25 -4.38
C ASP A 4 -13.12 -2.16 -5.22
N ASN A 5 -13.22 -0.92 -4.77
CA ASN A 5 -12.72 0.22 -5.56
C ASN A 5 -11.26 0.49 -5.21
N ILE A 6 -10.40 0.29 -6.20
CA ILE A 6 -8.97 0.51 -6.00
C ILE A 6 -8.43 1.31 -7.17
N PHE A 7 -7.53 2.24 -6.87
CA PHE A 7 -6.85 3.06 -7.85
C PHE A 7 -5.35 3.02 -7.60
N PHE A 8 -4.58 2.73 -8.64
CA PHE A 8 -3.13 2.82 -8.58
C PHE A 8 -2.71 4.08 -9.33
N THR A 9 -1.85 4.91 -8.72
CA THR A 9 -1.21 5.96 -9.50
C THR A 9 -0.29 5.30 -10.52
N PRO A 10 0.09 6.02 -11.58
CA PRO A 10 1.03 5.45 -12.55
C PRO A 10 2.31 4.93 -11.91
N GLU A 11 2.84 5.67 -10.93
CA GLU A 11 4.06 5.26 -10.22
C GLU A 11 3.84 3.98 -9.42
N ALA A 12 2.71 3.90 -8.74
CA ALA A 12 2.39 2.70 -7.97
C ALA A 12 2.20 1.49 -8.87
N PHE A 13 1.60 1.70 -10.03
CA PHE A 13 1.40 0.62 -10.99
C PHE A 13 2.74 0.12 -11.54
N GLU A 14 3.68 1.02 -11.78
CA GLU A 14 5.03 0.63 -12.19
C GLU A 14 5.71 -0.19 -11.11
N ASP A 15 5.56 0.20 -9.84
CA ASP A 15 6.09 -0.58 -8.73
C ASP A 15 5.50 -1.99 -8.72
N TYR A 16 4.20 -2.08 -8.91
CA TYR A 16 3.49 -3.35 -8.91
C TYR A 16 4.02 -4.26 -10.05
N ARG A 17 4.21 -3.68 -11.23
CA ARG A 17 4.73 -4.42 -12.38
C ARG A 17 6.16 -4.88 -12.14
N TYR A 18 6.96 -4.06 -11.46
CA TYR A 18 8.32 -4.43 -11.10
C TYR A 18 8.32 -5.76 -10.33
N TRP A 19 7.47 -5.85 -9.31
CA TRP A 19 7.42 -7.05 -8.49
C TRP A 19 6.91 -8.27 -9.27
N GLN A 20 6.06 -8.05 -10.27
CA GLN A 20 5.58 -9.15 -11.12
C GLN A 20 6.71 -9.89 -11.82
N SER A 21 7.75 -9.17 -12.20
CA SER A 21 8.88 -9.78 -12.92
C SER A 21 10.06 -10.10 -12.00
N GLU A 22 10.19 -9.39 -10.87
CA GLU A 22 11.39 -9.51 -10.06
C GLU A 22 11.24 -10.40 -8.84
N ASP A 23 10.05 -10.45 -8.24
CA ASP A 23 9.89 -11.19 -6.99
C ASP A 23 8.42 -11.53 -6.75
N LYS A 24 8.04 -12.73 -7.16
CA LYS A 24 6.65 -13.17 -7.03
C LYS A 24 6.21 -13.32 -5.58
N LYS A 25 7.13 -13.59 -4.68
CA LYS A 25 6.81 -13.71 -3.26
C LYS A 25 6.41 -12.36 -2.70
N THR A 26 7.16 -11.32 -3.06
CA THR A 26 6.83 -9.96 -2.65
C THR A 26 5.50 -9.52 -3.26
N LEU A 27 5.27 -9.86 -4.52
CA LEU A 27 3.98 -9.54 -5.16
C LEU A 27 2.83 -10.17 -4.39
N LYS A 28 2.98 -11.42 -3.97
CA LYS A 28 1.94 -12.11 -3.22
C LYS A 28 1.66 -11.40 -1.90
N ARG A 29 2.71 -10.92 -1.24
CA ARG A 29 2.56 -10.17 0.00
C ARG A 29 1.80 -8.87 -0.24
N ILE A 30 2.13 -8.16 -1.32
CA ILE A 30 1.46 -6.92 -1.68
C ILE A 30 -0.02 -7.18 -1.93
N ASN A 31 -0.34 -8.24 -2.67
CA ASN A 31 -1.73 -8.58 -2.94
C ASN A 31 -2.50 -8.87 -1.65
N ALA A 32 -1.87 -9.55 -0.71
CA ALA A 32 -2.49 -9.83 0.58
C ALA A 32 -2.77 -8.54 1.36
N LEU A 33 -1.83 -7.59 1.32
CA LEU A 33 -2.02 -6.30 1.97
C LEU A 33 -3.18 -5.54 1.33
N ILE A 34 -3.24 -5.53 0.01
CA ILE A 34 -4.32 -4.83 -0.70
C ILE A 34 -5.67 -5.44 -0.36
N ASP A 35 -5.75 -6.77 -0.38
CA ASP A 35 -7.00 -7.45 -0.03
C ASP A 35 -7.44 -7.08 1.38
N ASP A 36 -6.50 -7.00 2.30
CA ASP A 36 -6.81 -6.64 3.68
C ASP A 36 -7.29 -5.19 3.79
N ILE A 37 -6.67 -4.27 3.05
CA ILE A 37 -7.10 -2.88 3.04
C ILE A 37 -8.52 -2.76 2.50
N LEU A 38 -8.81 -3.46 1.42
CA LEU A 38 -10.15 -3.41 0.81
C LEU A 38 -11.22 -3.93 1.75
N ARG A 39 -10.86 -4.85 2.63
CA ARG A 39 -11.80 -5.45 3.57
C ARG A 39 -11.88 -4.67 4.88
N ASN A 40 -10.75 -4.26 5.42
CA ASN A 40 -10.66 -3.76 6.79
C ASN A 40 -10.28 -2.29 6.92
N GLY A 41 -9.98 -1.61 5.81
CA GLY A 41 -9.62 -0.20 5.86
C GLY A 41 -8.23 0.01 6.43
N ASN A 42 -8.15 0.90 7.43
CA ASN A 42 -6.86 1.29 8.00
C ASN A 42 -6.44 0.44 9.20
N GLU A 43 -7.04 -0.73 9.36
CA GLU A 43 -6.67 -1.68 10.41
C GLU A 43 -6.37 -3.02 9.75
N GLY A 44 -5.46 -3.78 10.34
CA GLY A 44 -5.20 -5.12 9.84
C GLY A 44 -3.72 -5.46 9.78
N ILE A 45 -3.35 -6.28 8.82
CA ILE A 45 -1.99 -6.82 8.73
C ILE A 45 -1.00 -5.77 8.22
N GLY A 46 0.28 -6.02 8.47
CA GLY A 46 1.34 -5.15 7.95
C GLY A 46 1.59 -3.90 8.76
N LYS A 47 1.10 -3.84 10.00
CA LYS A 47 1.30 -2.71 10.92
C LYS A 47 0.90 -1.38 10.27
N PRO A 48 -0.39 -1.19 9.98
CA PRO A 48 -0.83 0.08 9.40
C PRO A 48 -0.41 1.26 10.26
N GLU A 49 0.13 2.29 9.63
CA GLU A 49 0.65 3.44 10.32
C GLU A 49 0.27 4.72 9.60
N LEU A 50 -0.33 5.66 10.34
CA LEU A 50 -0.65 6.97 9.79
C LEU A 50 0.63 7.78 9.64
N LEU A 51 0.87 8.30 8.45
CA LEU A 51 2.09 9.01 8.14
C LEU A 51 1.99 10.50 8.47
N LYS A 52 3.13 11.18 8.48
CA LYS A 52 3.23 12.59 8.85
C LYS A 52 3.88 13.40 7.76
N ASN A 53 3.97 14.70 7.98
CA ASN A 53 4.70 15.62 7.12
C ASN A 53 4.18 15.58 5.68
N ASN A 54 5.05 15.36 4.71
CA ASN A 54 4.64 15.37 3.31
C ASN A 54 3.63 14.30 2.95
N PHE A 55 3.52 13.26 3.79
CA PHE A 55 2.57 12.18 3.57
C PHE A 55 1.42 12.19 4.56
N ALA A 56 1.15 13.36 5.16
CA ALA A 56 0.01 13.48 6.08
C ALA A 56 -1.28 13.06 5.39
N GLY A 57 -2.06 12.23 6.07
CA GLY A 57 -3.30 11.71 5.51
C GLY A 57 -3.15 10.37 4.80
N PHE A 58 -1.92 9.92 4.60
CA PHE A 58 -1.65 8.62 4.00
C PHE A 58 -1.27 7.62 5.09
N TYR A 59 -1.43 6.35 4.77
CA TYR A 59 -1.02 5.24 5.63
C TYR A 59 0.04 4.41 4.94
N SER A 60 0.85 3.73 5.72
CA SER A 60 1.78 2.74 5.18
C SER A 60 1.49 1.39 5.81
N ARG A 61 1.78 0.34 5.05
CA ARG A 61 1.82 -1.02 5.57
C ARG A 61 3.13 -1.66 5.15
N ARG A 62 3.67 -2.51 6.01
CA ARG A 62 4.95 -3.15 5.75
C ARG A 62 4.82 -4.26 4.72
N ILE A 63 5.58 -4.15 3.65
CA ILE A 63 5.74 -5.23 2.69
C ILE A 63 6.86 -6.16 3.18
N ASP A 64 8.02 -5.57 3.47
CA ASP A 64 9.18 -6.25 4.04
C ASP A 64 9.99 -5.24 4.85
N ASP A 65 11.21 -5.58 5.22
CA ASP A 65 12.04 -4.69 6.04
C ASP A 65 12.37 -3.38 5.33
N LYS A 66 12.40 -3.38 4.02
CA LYS A 66 12.79 -2.20 3.24
C LYS A 66 11.63 -1.49 2.60
N ASN A 67 10.62 -2.21 2.19
CA ASN A 67 9.56 -1.67 1.36
C ASN A 67 8.26 -1.50 2.10
N ARG A 68 7.56 -0.43 1.74
CA ARG A 68 6.23 -0.12 2.30
C ARG A 68 5.26 0.07 1.16
N LEU A 69 4.01 -0.28 1.45
CA LEU A 69 2.89 0.07 0.59
C LEU A 69 2.28 1.33 1.17
N ILE A 70 2.20 2.39 0.37
CA ILE A 70 1.66 3.67 0.83
C ILE A 70 0.35 3.92 0.10
N TYR A 71 -0.68 4.24 0.88
CA TYR A 71 -2.02 4.38 0.35
C TYR A 71 -2.84 5.35 1.18
N ARG A 72 -3.98 5.74 0.66
CA ARG A 72 -4.99 6.41 1.47
C ARG A 72 -6.36 5.94 1.00
N ILE A 73 -7.35 6.16 1.86
CA ILE A 73 -8.73 5.83 1.54
C ILE A 73 -9.48 7.14 1.45
N GLU A 74 -10.10 7.37 0.30
CA GLU A 74 -10.88 8.58 0.07
C GLU A 74 -12.27 8.15 -0.36
N LYS A 75 -13.26 8.48 0.46
CA LYS A 75 -14.61 7.95 0.32
C LYS A 75 -14.52 6.43 0.42
N ASP A 76 -14.90 5.69 -0.60
CA ASP A 76 -14.74 4.24 -0.55
C ASP A 76 -13.76 3.75 -1.63
N ILE A 77 -12.78 4.59 -1.94
CA ILE A 77 -11.74 4.24 -2.93
C ILE A 77 -10.40 4.11 -2.20
N VAL A 78 -9.71 3.00 -2.42
CA VAL A 78 -8.36 2.82 -1.92
C VAL A 78 -7.41 3.30 -3.00
N ILE A 79 -6.60 4.30 -2.67
CA ILE A 79 -5.64 4.90 -3.62
C ILE A 79 -4.24 4.50 -3.20
N ILE A 80 -3.57 3.74 -4.07
CA ILE A 80 -2.21 3.27 -3.81
C ILE A 80 -1.25 4.17 -4.56
N ILE A 81 -0.30 4.79 -3.82
CA ILE A 81 0.65 5.71 -4.44
C ILE A 81 2.06 5.14 -4.52
N ALA A 82 2.36 4.08 -3.79
CA ALA A 82 3.67 3.44 -3.85
C ALA A 82 3.59 2.05 -3.26
N CYS A 83 4.33 1.11 -3.83
CA CYS A 83 4.48 -0.22 -3.21
C CYS A 83 5.89 -0.77 -3.42
N ARG A 84 6.84 0.14 -3.61
CA ARG A 84 8.26 -0.19 -3.70
C ARG A 84 9.04 1.00 -3.17
N THR A 85 8.78 1.35 -1.92
CA THR A 85 9.41 2.54 -1.38
C THR A 85 9.96 2.27 -0.01
N HIS A 86 11.07 2.92 0.26
CA HIS A 86 11.76 2.86 1.51
C HIS A 86 11.41 4.13 2.29
N TYR A 87 10.15 4.22 2.69
CA TYR A 87 9.67 5.41 3.38
C TYR A 87 10.21 5.49 4.79
N LYS A 88 10.67 6.67 5.16
CA LYS A 88 11.02 6.98 6.55
C LYS A 88 10.29 8.23 6.96
N ASP A 89 9.54 8.10 8.04
CA ASP A 89 8.82 9.21 8.62
C ASP A 89 9.78 9.94 9.57
N LYS A 90 10.10 11.19 9.25
CA LYS A 90 11.00 11.97 10.08
C LYS A 90 10.28 13.10 10.75
#